data_ce0d256b68183dfb8d7072842768020e
#
_entry.id   ce0d256b68183dfb8d7072842768020e
#
_cell.length_a   1.000
_cell.length_b   1.000
_cell.length_c   1.000
_cell.angle_alpha   90.00
_cell.angle_beta   90.00
_cell.angle_gamma   90.00
#
_symmetry.space_group_name_H-M   'P 1'
#
loop_
_entity.id
_entity.type
_entity.pdbx_description
1 polymer ?
#
loop_
_entity_poly.entity_id
_entity_poly.type
_entity_poly.pdbx_seq_one_letter_code
_entity_poly.pdbx_strand_id
1 'polypeptide(L)'
;MTVTGPETPTPFTMTGGSSLKKISRDPLDLVAQACGANHQYPDGFMLFLGTMFAPTQDRHGPGQGFTHVVGDVVAVSTPQLGTLVNRVTTSDKAAPWTFGIAALMKSLAKRRLL
;
A
#
# COMPACT_ATOMS: atom_id res chain seq x y z
N MET A 1 -8.30 2.39 -4.37
CA MET A 1 -8.43 1.68 -3.08
C MET A 1 -9.89 1.61 -2.69
N THR A 2 -10.34 0.47 -2.24
CA THR A 2 -11.67 0.27 -1.67
C THR A 2 -11.52 -0.33 -0.28
N VAL A 3 -12.31 0.14 0.67
CA VAL A 3 -12.44 -0.46 2.00
C VAL A 3 -13.86 -0.94 2.18
N THR A 4 -14.04 -2.19 2.61
CA THR A 4 -15.33 -2.78 2.95
C THR A 4 -15.27 -3.25 4.38
N GLY A 5 -16.13 -2.71 5.22
CA GLY A 5 -16.22 -3.04 6.64
C GLY A 5 -17.00 -4.33 6.91
N PRO A 6 -16.85 -4.89 8.12
CA PRO A 6 -17.54 -6.11 8.55
C PRO A 6 -18.97 -5.86 9.06
N GLU A 7 -19.44 -4.64 9.09
CA GLU A 7 -20.75 -4.26 9.67
C GLU A 7 -21.90 -4.96 8.96
N THR A 8 -22.90 -5.38 9.70
CA THR A 8 -24.15 -5.99 9.21
C THR A 8 -25.36 -5.27 9.80
N PRO A 9 -26.47 -5.10 9.05
CA PRO A 9 -26.73 -5.62 7.71
C PRO A 9 -26.10 -4.79 6.57
N THR A 10 -25.59 -3.58 6.85
CA THR A 10 -25.04 -2.68 5.82
C THR A 10 -23.57 -2.46 6.09
N PRO A 11 -22.66 -3.09 5.32
CA PRO A 11 -21.22 -2.87 5.45
C PRO A 11 -20.85 -1.41 5.18
N PHE A 12 -19.91 -0.88 5.95
CA PHE A 12 -19.26 0.37 5.60
C PHE A 12 -18.49 0.19 4.27
N THR A 13 -18.64 1.13 3.37
CA THR A 13 -17.89 1.14 2.12
C THR A 13 -17.26 2.49 1.86
N MET A 14 -16.01 2.48 1.45
CA MET A 14 -15.29 3.68 1.03
C MET A 14 -14.47 3.36 -0.21
N THR A 15 -14.46 4.29 -1.15
CA THR A 15 -13.63 4.20 -2.34
C THR A 15 -12.85 5.48 -2.52
N GLY A 16 -11.58 5.36 -2.82
CA GLY A 16 -10.72 6.50 -3.11
C GLY A 16 -9.70 6.17 -4.19
N GLY A 17 -9.24 7.20 -4.87
CA GLY A 17 -8.27 7.07 -5.93
C GLY A 17 -7.20 8.15 -5.86
N SER A 18 -6.04 7.85 -6.41
CA SER A 18 -4.95 8.80 -6.60
C SER A 18 -4.39 8.69 -8.02
N SER A 19 -3.79 9.77 -8.48
CA SER A 19 -3.21 9.85 -9.81
C SER A 19 -1.91 10.65 -9.76
N LEU A 20 -0.89 10.18 -10.45
CA LEU A 20 0.37 10.90 -10.62
C LEU A 20 0.19 12.29 -11.24
N LYS A 21 -0.91 12.52 -11.98
CA LYS A 21 -1.26 13.84 -12.52
C LYS A 21 -1.56 14.89 -11.44
N LYS A 22 -1.82 14.45 -10.20
CA LYS A 22 -2.17 15.31 -9.07
C LYS A 22 -1.06 15.40 -8.03
N ILE A 23 0.09 14.78 -8.26
CA ILE A 23 1.25 14.86 -7.35
C ILE A 23 1.86 16.27 -7.45
N SER A 24 2.30 16.80 -6.32
CA SER A 24 2.86 18.16 -6.24
C SER A 24 4.28 18.30 -6.78
N ARG A 25 5.02 17.18 -6.89
CA ARG A 25 6.39 17.14 -7.42
C ARG A 25 6.53 16.08 -8.48
N ASP A 26 7.35 16.34 -9.48
CA ASP A 26 7.67 15.37 -10.51
C ASP A 26 8.42 14.17 -9.91
N PRO A 27 8.02 12.91 -10.23
CA PRO A 27 8.73 11.73 -9.76
C PRO A 27 10.22 11.70 -10.13
N LEU A 28 10.61 12.23 -11.30
CA LEU A 28 12.03 12.31 -11.70
C LEU A 28 12.81 13.31 -10.85
N ASP A 29 12.18 14.41 -10.44
CA ASP A 29 12.78 15.34 -9.47
C ASP A 29 13.02 14.66 -8.13
N LEU A 30 12.07 13.85 -7.64
CA LEU A 30 12.23 13.07 -6.40
C LEU A 30 13.35 12.03 -6.52
N VAL A 31 13.48 11.37 -7.66
CA VAL A 31 14.60 10.46 -7.95
C VAL A 31 15.93 11.21 -7.92
N ALA A 32 16.00 12.37 -8.58
CA ALA A 32 17.22 13.19 -8.61
C ALA A 32 17.65 13.70 -7.22
N GLN A 33 16.69 13.94 -6.32
CA GLN A 33 16.99 14.28 -4.92
C GLN A 33 17.49 13.08 -4.12
N ALA A 34 16.98 11.89 -4.38
CA ALA A 34 17.41 10.67 -3.69
C ALA A 34 18.78 10.18 -4.18
N CYS A 35 19.03 10.23 -5.48
CA CYS A 35 20.25 9.74 -6.13
C CYS A 35 21.00 10.93 -6.73
N GLY A 36 21.93 11.51 -5.98
CA GLY A 36 22.71 12.66 -6.36
C GLY A 36 24.22 12.42 -6.24
N ALA A 37 25.00 13.51 -6.35
CA ALA A 37 26.46 13.45 -6.28
C ALA A 37 27.01 12.84 -4.97
N ASN A 38 26.25 12.99 -3.88
CA ASN A 38 26.64 12.53 -2.54
C ASN A 38 26.02 11.17 -2.15
N HIS A 39 25.07 10.66 -2.93
CA HIS A 39 24.38 9.40 -2.68
C HIS A 39 24.23 8.63 -3.98
N GLN A 40 24.99 7.56 -4.11
CA GLN A 40 24.99 6.67 -5.27
C GLN A 40 24.45 5.31 -4.87
N TYR A 41 23.75 4.67 -5.79
CA TYR A 41 23.17 3.35 -5.61
C TYR A 41 23.54 2.48 -6.81
N PRO A 42 24.76 1.87 -6.80
CA PRO A 42 25.29 1.16 -7.99
C PRO A 42 24.43 -0.01 -8.44
N ASP A 43 23.69 -0.62 -7.49
CA ASP A 43 22.79 -1.75 -7.77
C ASP A 43 21.31 -1.29 -7.94
N GLY A 44 21.09 0.02 -8.01
CA GLY A 44 19.75 0.62 -8.05
C GLY A 44 19.12 0.80 -6.69
N PHE A 45 17.93 1.39 -6.65
CA PHE A 45 17.16 1.60 -5.42
C PHE A 45 15.66 1.61 -5.72
N MET A 46 14.86 1.44 -4.68
CA MET A 46 13.41 1.55 -4.74
C MET A 46 12.96 2.80 -4.00
N LEU A 47 12.29 3.71 -4.69
CA LEU A 47 11.73 4.92 -4.10
C LEU A 47 10.23 4.76 -3.85
N PHE A 48 9.83 4.77 -2.58
CA PHE A 48 8.42 4.82 -2.19
C PHE A 48 7.98 6.27 -2.05
N LEU A 49 7.01 6.69 -2.84
CA LEU A 49 6.50 8.07 -2.86
C LEU A 49 5.53 8.38 -1.70
N GLY A 50 5.29 7.41 -0.83
CA GLY A 50 4.37 7.54 0.29
C GLY A 50 2.90 7.32 -0.11
N THR A 51 2.00 7.68 0.80
CA THR A 51 0.56 7.53 0.59
C THR A 51 0.03 8.67 -0.26
N MET A 52 -0.49 8.37 -1.43
CA MET A 52 -1.07 9.35 -2.35
C MET A 52 -2.56 9.63 -2.08
N PHE A 53 -3.20 8.80 -1.27
CA PHE A 53 -4.61 8.93 -0.87
C PHE A 53 -4.75 8.62 0.62
N ALA A 54 -5.29 9.57 1.38
CA ALA A 54 -5.67 9.38 2.77
C ALA A 54 -7.21 9.38 2.88
N PRO A 55 -7.82 8.40 3.55
CA PRO A 55 -9.24 8.38 3.81
C PRO A 55 -9.67 9.60 4.63
N THR A 56 -10.72 10.28 4.19
CA THR A 56 -11.29 11.45 4.88
C THR A 56 -12.81 11.29 5.17
N GLN A 57 -13.40 10.18 4.70
CA GLN A 57 -14.82 9.91 4.95
C GLN A 57 -15.03 9.52 6.40
N ASP A 58 -15.98 10.16 7.06
CA ASP A 58 -16.38 9.78 8.42
C ASP A 58 -16.96 8.36 8.45
N ARG A 59 -16.61 7.58 9.48
CA ARG A 59 -17.11 6.20 9.61
C ARG A 59 -18.13 6.04 10.74
N HIS A 60 -17.86 6.58 11.90
CA HIS A 60 -18.67 6.33 13.10
C HIS A 60 -19.63 7.46 13.43
N GLY A 61 -19.48 8.61 12.79
CA GLY A 61 -20.32 9.78 12.95
C GLY A 61 -19.71 11.05 12.38
N PRO A 62 -20.48 12.10 12.19
CA PRO A 62 -19.97 13.36 11.63
C PRO A 62 -18.77 13.90 12.40
N GLY A 63 -17.72 14.25 11.68
CA GLY A 63 -16.49 14.82 12.24
C GLY A 63 -15.58 13.84 12.97
N GLN A 64 -15.89 12.54 13.00
CA GLN A 64 -15.05 11.53 13.67
C GLN A 64 -13.95 10.96 12.78
N GLY A 65 -13.97 11.30 11.50
CA GLY A 65 -12.97 10.85 10.54
C GLY A 65 -13.01 9.35 10.27
N PHE A 66 -11.91 8.85 9.72
CA PHE A 66 -11.75 7.46 9.35
C PHE A 66 -10.71 6.77 10.20
N THR A 67 -11.03 5.54 10.63
CA THR A 67 -10.07 4.57 11.14
C THR A 67 -10.48 3.16 10.71
N HIS A 68 -9.51 2.27 10.52
CA HIS A 68 -9.79 0.87 10.25
C HIS A 68 -10.35 0.17 11.49
N VAL A 69 -11.25 -0.77 11.26
CA VAL A 69 -11.67 -1.73 12.27
C VAL A 69 -11.23 -3.14 11.89
N VAL A 70 -11.11 -4.01 12.90
CA VAL A 70 -10.79 -5.42 12.67
C VAL A 70 -11.84 -6.07 11.77
N GLY A 71 -11.40 -6.75 10.74
CA GLY A 71 -12.27 -7.37 9.75
C GLY A 71 -12.45 -6.57 8.46
N ASP A 72 -12.05 -5.29 8.40
CA ASP A 72 -12.05 -4.54 7.14
C ASP A 72 -11.31 -5.29 6.05
N VAL A 73 -11.87 -5.29 4.86
CA VAL A 73 -11.19 -5.76 3.64
C VAL A 73 -10.75 -4.55 2.84
N VAL A 74 -9.45 -4.42 2.66
CA VAL A 74 -8.82 -3.33 1.91
C VAL A 74 -8.31 -3.87 0.58
N ALA A 75 -8.81 -3.35 -0.53
CA ALA A 75 -8.35 -3.67 -1.87
C ALA A 75 -7.68 -2.45 -2.51
N VAL A 76 -6.44 -2.61 -2.95
CA VAL A 76 -5.69 -1.61 -3.70
C VAL A 76 -5.40 -2.16 -5.08
N SER A 77 -5.88 -1.49 -6.11
CA SER A 77 -5.79 -1.98 -7.49
C SER A 77 -5.27 -0.95 -8.46
N THR A 78 -4.60 -1.43 -9.48
CA THR A 78 -4.20 -0.69 -10.68
C THR A 78 -4.33 -1.61 -11.90
N PRO A 79 -4.74 -1.07 -13.06
CA PRO A 79 -4.88 -1.89 -14.26
C PRO A 79 -3.61 -2.65 -14.67
N GLN A 80 -2.43 -2.07 -14.42
CA GLN A 80 -1.15 -2.64 -14.82
C GLN A 80 -0.60 -3.69 -13.85
N LEU A 81 -0.83 -3.52 -12.53
CA LEU A 81 -0.22 -4.36 -11.50
C LEU A 81 -1.22 -5.33 -10.84
N GLY A 82 -2.50 -5.20 -11.17
CA GLY A 82 -3.54 -6.02 -10.57
C GLY A 82 -4.03 -5.49 -9.22
N THR A 83 -4.42 -6.38 -8.33
CA THR A 83 -5.08 -6.02 -7.06
C THR A 83 -4.40 -6.71 -5.88
N LEU A 84 -4.05 -5.92 -4.88
CA LEU A 84 -3.64 -6.39 -3.56
C LEU A 84 -4.84 -6.30 -2.61
N VAL A 85 -5.18 -7.41 -1.95
CA VAL A 85 -6.30 -7.48 -1.00
C VAL A 85 -5.78 -7.93 0.36
N ASN A 86 -6.11 -7.17 1.40
CA ASN A 86 -5.73 -7.46 2.78
C ASN A 86 -6.95 -7.35 3.70
N ARG A 87 -6.94 -8.17 4.77
CA ARG A 87 -7.91 -8.06 5.86
C ARG A 87 -7.23 -7.49 7.09
N VAL A 88 -7.84 -6.47 7.69
CA VAL A 88 -7.35 -5.85 8.91
C VAL A 88 -7.54 -6.79 10.10
N THR A 89 -6.47 -6.99 10.87
CA THR A 89 -6.47 -7.72 12.13
C THR A 89 -5.53 -7.04 13.12
N THR A 90 -5.53 -7.49 14.37
CA THR A 90 -4.56 -7.03 15.37
C THR A 90 -3.25 -7.79 15.22
N SER A 91 -2.13 -7.18 15.62
CA SER A 91 -0.79 -7.76 15.43
C SER A 91 -0.58 -9.07 16.20
N ASP A 92 -1.24 -9.23 17.33
CA ASP A 92 -1.22 -10.45 18.16
C ASP A 92 -1.95 -11.63 17.50
N LYS A 93 -2.88 -11.34 16.57
CA LYS A 93 -3.66 -12.35 15.81
C LYS A 93 -3.19 -12.52 14.38
N ALA A 94 -2.25 -11.72 13.93
CA ALA A 94 -1.68 -11.86 12.59
C ALA A 94 -0.84 -13.13 12.50
N ALA A 95 -0.93 -13.84 11.36
CA ALA A 95 -0.08 -14.98 11.11
C ALA A 95 1.41 -14.58 11.15
N PRO A 96 2.29 -15.41 11.71
CA PRO A 96 3.73 -15.13 11.70
C PRO A 96 4.26 -14.91 10.29
N TRP A 97 5.11 -13.91 10.14
CA TRP A 97 5.79 -13.67 8.86
C TRP A 97 6.90 -14.70 8.66
N THR A 98 6.72 -15.58 7.68
CA THR A 98 7.65 -16.67 7.36
C THR A 98 8.35 -16.50 6.01
N PHE A 99 7.91 -15.56 5.18
CA PHE A 99 8.46 -15.31 3.85
C PHE A 99 9.38 -14.07 3.86
N GLY A 100 10.63 -14.26 4.29
CA GLY A 100 11.65 -13.21 4.30
C GLY A 100 12.48 -13.17 3.01
N ILE A 101 13.52 -12.32 3.00
CA ILE A 101 14.37 -12.09 1.82
C ILE A 101 15.03 -13.38 1.30
N ALA A 102 15.47 -14.26 2.17
CA ALA A 102 16.08 -15.53 1.75
C ALA A 102 15.09 -16.45 1.04
N ALA A 103 13.84 -16.48 1.50
CA ALA A 103 12.76 -17.22 0.84
C ALA A 103 12.42 -16.59 -0.53
N LEU A 104 12.40 -15.27 -0.62
CA LEU A 104 12.21 -14.55 -1.88
C LEU A 104 13.31 -14.90 -2.88
N MET A 105 14.60 -14.79 -2.50
CA MET A 105 15.73 -15.12 -3.37
C MET A 105 15.66 -16.56 -3.88
N LYS A 106 15.38 -17.52 -2.99
CA LYS A 106 15.18 -18.93 -3.38
C LYS A 106 14.03 -19.10 -4.37
N SER A 107 12.92 -18.38 -4.18
CA SER A 107 11.76 -18.41 -5.08
C SER A 107 12.10 -17.85 -6.46
N LEU A 108 12.81 -16.72 -6.51
CA LEU A 108 13.23 -16.09 -7.76
C LEU A 108 14.22 -16.98 -8.53
N ALA A 109 15.22 -17.53 -7.87
CA ALA A 109 16.16 -18.47 -8.47
C ALA A 109 15.48 -19.72 -9.04
N LYS A 110 14.53 -20.32 -8.27
CA LYS A 110 13.73 -21.46 -8.75
C LYS A 110 12.93 -21.13 -10.02
N ARG A 111 12.47 -19.89 -10.13
CA ARG A 111 11.72 -19.38 -11.29
C ARG A 111 12.63 -18.86 -12.42
N ARG A 112 13.95 -18.95 -12.27
CA ARG A 112 14.96 -18.42 -13.22
C ARG A 112 14.81 -16.91 -13.48
N LEU A 113 14.51 -16.16 -12.42
CA LEU A 113 14.38 -14.70 -12.42
C LEU A 113 15.58 -14.01 -11.76
N LEU A 114 16.56 -14.79 -11.31
CA LEU A 114 17.90 -14.41 -10.85
C LEU A 114 18.89 -15.30 -11.56
#